data_57380aab94dcb663009a23661cba574a
#
_entry.id   57380aab94dcb663009a23661cba574a
#
_cell.length_a   1.000
_cell.length_b   1.000
_cell.length_c   1.000
_cell.angle_alpha   90.00
_cell.angle_beta   90.00
_cell.angle_gamma   90.00
#
_symmetry.space_group_name_H-M   'P 1'
#
loop_
_entity.id
_entity.type
_entity.pdbx_description
1 polymer ?
#
loop_
_entity_poly.entity_id
_entity_poly.type
_entity_poly.pdbx_seq_one_letter_code
_entity_poly.pdbx_strand_id
1 'polypeptide(L)'
;TTVNPKDKTFEETRYWRGPVWINSNWIVYQGLLDKDKNFSNLIKNKTLELLENKKFHEYYNYKTGDCLGANNFSWSAALYLDLKLNN
;
A
#
# COMPACT_ATOMS: atom_id res chain seq x y z
N THR A 1 5.82 -1.55 -3.98
CA THR A 1 6.86 -0.51 -4.00
C THR A 1 6.81 0.29 -5.29
N THR A 2 7.09 1.58 -5.21
CA THR A 2 7.10 2.48 -6.37
C THR A 2 8.39 2.39 -7.19
N VAL A 3 9.42 1.76 -6.63
CA VAL A 3 10.69 1.54 -7.32
C VAL A 3 10.94 0.03 -7.40
N ASN A 4 11.32 -0.44 -8.58
CA ASN A 4 11.63 -1.85 -8.76
C ASN A 4 12.77 -2.26 -7.82
N PRO A 5 12.63 -3.37 -7.05
CA PRO A 5 13.69 -3.80 -6.14
C PRO A 5 15.04 -4.07 -6.81
N LYS A 6 15.05 -4.26 -8.13
CA LYS A 6 16.29 -4.46 -8.89
C LYS A 6 16.92 -3.16 -9.37
N ASP A 7 16.24 -2.04 -9.21
CA ASP A 7 16.74 -0.72 -9.61
C ASP A 7 17.81 -0.26 -8.61
N LYS A 8 18.88 0.36 -9.13
CA LYS A 8 19.97 0.83 -8.27
C LYS A 8 19.58 1.96 -7.32
N THR A 9 18.44 2.64 -7.56
CA THR A 9 17.93 3.67 -6.67
C THR A 9 17.06 3.09 -5.56
N PHE A 10 16.76 1.79 -5.59
CA PHE A 10 15.94 1.14 -4.59
C PHE A 10 16.62 1.11 -3.23
N GLU A 11 15.88 1.49 -2.20
CA GLU A 11 16.31 1.36 -0.80
C GLU A 11 15.12 0.83 0.00
N GLU A 12 15.27 -0.35 0.58
CA GLU A 12 14.18 -1.14 1.14
C GLU A 12 13.32 -0.40 2.16
N THR A 13 13.91 0.46 2.99
CA THR A 13 13.20 1.13 4.07
C THR A 13 13.07 2.63 3.87
N ARG A 14 13.48 3.15 2.74
CA ARG A 14 13.60 4.59 2.56
C ARG A 14 12.48 5.20 1.74
N TYR A 15 11.47 5.71 2.42
CA TYR A 15 10.40 6.58 1.92
C TYR A 15 9.80 6.05 0.59
N TRP A 16 9.91 6.77 -0.51
CA TRP A 16 9.37 6.32 -1.80
C TRP A 16 10.26 5.35 -2.55
N ARG A 17 11.47 5.08 -2.07
CA ARG A 17 12.47 4.32 -2.82
C ARG A 17 12.41 2.81 -2.58
N GLY A 18 11.54 2.33 -1.74
CA GLY A 18 11.43 0.89 -1.46
C GLY A 18 10.13 0.49 -0.78
N PRO A 19 9.68 1.21 0.25
CA PRO A 19 8.48 0.82 1.00
C PRO A 19 7.20 0.85 0.19
N VAL A 20 6.19 0.17 0.72
CA VAL A 20 4.82 0.17 0.18
C VAL A 20 4.05 1.30 0.84
N TRP A 21 3.38 2.10 0.03
CA TRP A 21 2.51 3.18 0.46
C TRP A 21 1.07 2.84 0.13
N ILE A 22 0.18 3.04 1.09
CA ILE A 22 -1.25 2.71 0.90
C ILE A 22 -1.88 3.59 -0.19
N ASN A 23 -1.51 4.86 -0.26
CA ASN A 23 -2.02 5.75 -1.30
C ASN A 23 -1.60 5.30 -2.70
N SER A 24 -0.39 4.79 -2.87
CA SER A 24 0.06 4.24 -4.16
C SER A 24 -0.76 3.01 -4.54
N ASN A 25 -0.98 2.10 -3.59
CA ASN A 25 -1.81 0.92 -3.82
C ASN A 25 -3.25 1.32 -4.17
N TRP A 26 -3.80 2.31 -3.48
CA TRP A 26 -5.16 2.79 -3.72
C TRP A 26 -5.29 3.39 -5.12
N ILE A 27 -4.32 4.18 -5.56
CA ILE A 27 -4.33 4.79 -6.90
C ILE A 27 -4.30 3.69 -7.97
N VAL A 28 -3.44 2.70 -7.82
CA VAL A 28 -3.35 1.57 -8.77
C VAL A 28 -4.65 0.78 -8.78
N TYR A 29 -5.22 0.50 -7.61
CA TYR A 29 -6.51 -0.18 -7.49
C TYR A 29 -7.60 0.58 -8.26
N GLN A 30 -7.72 1.89 -8.05
CA GLN A 30 -8.72 2.72 -8.73
C GLN A 30 -8.53 2.67 -10.25
N GLY A 31 -7.28 2.74 -10.71
CA GLY A 31 -6.99 2.71 -12.14
C GLY A 31 -7.31 1.38 -12.80
N LEU A 32 -7.35 0.29 -12.04
CA LEU A 32 -7.61 -1.04 -12.58
C LEU A 32 -9.07 -1.50 -12.45
N LEU A 33 -9.91 -0.76 -11.73
CA LEU A 33 -11.30 -1.17 -11.45
C LEU A 33 -12.07 -1.58 -12.70
N ASP A 34 -11.95 -0.80 -13.78
CA ASP A 34 -12.68 -1.05 -15.02
C ASP A 34 -11.87 -1.82 -16.06
N LYS A 35 -10.58 -2.04 -15.81
CA LYS A 35 -9.67 -2.63 -16.81
C LYS A 35 -9.26 -4.05 -16.46
N ASP A 36 -9.00 -4.33 -15.20
CA ASP A 36 -8.61 -5.65 -14.73
C ASP A 36 -9.13 -5.84 -13.31
N LYS A 37 -10.37 -6.29 -13.22
CA LYS A 37 -11.05 -6.44 -11.94
C LYS A 37 -10.37 -7.47 -11.04
N ASN A 38 -9.83 -8.54 -11.61
CA ASN A 38 -9.15 -9.58 -10.83
C ASN A 38 -7.89 -9.02 -10.18
N PHE A 39 -7.11 -8.25 -10.94
CA PHE A 39 -5.89 -7.66 -10.42
C PHE A 39 -6.19 -6.55 -9.41
N SER A 40 -7.22 -5.74 -9.67
CA SER A 40 -7.62 -4.71 -8.72
C SER A 40 -8.08 -5.32 -7.39
N ASN A 41 -8.84 -6.41 -7.43
CA ASN A 41 -9.26 -7.11 -6.21
C ASN A 41 -8.07 -7.70 -5.45
N LEU A 42 -7.06 -8.21 -6.16
CA LEU A 42 -5.84 -8.69 -5.52
C LEU A 42 -5.14 -7.57 -4.75
N ILE A 43 -4.98 -6.42 -5.38
CA ILE A 43 -4.35 -5.26 -4.74
C ILE A 43 -5.16 -4.80 -3.52
N LYS A 44 -6.48 -4.71 -3.67
CA LYS A 44 -7.37 -4.34 -2.56
C LYS A 44 -7.21 -5.30 -1.39
N ASN A 45 -7.30 -6.60 -1.64
CA ASN A 45 -7.26 -7.60 -0.58
C ASN A 45 -5.91 -7.63 0.12
N LYS A 46 -4.81 -7.50 -0.62
CA LYS A 46 -3.47 -7.44 -0.03
C LYS A 46 -3.28 -6.17 0.80
N THR A 47 -3.83 -5.06 0.34
CA THR A 47 -3.75 -3.80 1.07
C THR A 47 -4.54 -3.85 2.37
N LEU A 48 -5.77 -4.39 2.32
CA LEU A 48 -6.59 -4.56 3.52
C LEU A 48 -5.94 -5.50 4.52
N GLU A 49 -5.39 -6.62 4.05
CA GLU A 49 -4.67 -7.57 4.90
C GLU A 49 -3.50 -6.90 5.62
N LEU A 50 -2.73 -6.10 4.90
CA LEU A 50 -1.60 -5.36 5.48
C LEU A 50 -2.06 -4.42 6.58
N LEU A 51 -3.09 -3.61 6.31
CA LEU A 51 -3.61 -2.63 7.26
C LEU A 51 -4.24 -3.28 8.49
N GLU A 52 -4.98 -4.35 8.30
CA GLU A 52 -5.66 -5.04 9.41
C GLU A 52 -4.67 -5.73 10.33
N ASN A 53 -3.53 -6.16 9.82
CA ASN A 53 -2.50 -6.84 10.62
C ASN A 53 -1.47 -5.89 11.23
N LYS A 54 -1.18 -4.76 10.56
CA LYS A 54 -0.05 -3.90 10.92
C LYS A 54 -0.43 -2.50 11.41
N LYS A 55 -1.70 -2.14 11.41
CA LYS A 55 -2.18 -0.81 11.79
C LYS A 55 -1.83 0.28 10.78
N PHE A 56 -2.16 1.53 11.10
CA PHE A 56 -2.09 2.64 10.16
C PHE A 56 -0.78 3.39 10.29
N HIS A 57 0.22 2.95 9.52
CA HIS A 57 1.51 3.59 9.44
C HIS A 57 1.65 4.35 8.12
N GLU A 58 2.68 5.16 8.02
CA GLU A 58 2.91 5.96 6.85
C GLU A 58 3.26 5.09 5.63
N TYR A 59 4.14 4.11 5.82
CA TYR A 59 4.49 3.14 4.79
C TYR A 59 4.98 1.85 5.42
N TYR A 60 5.25 0.84 4.59
CA TYR A 60 5.49 -0.52 5.06
C TYR A 60 6.61 -1.17 4.28
N ASN A 61 7.34 -2.08 4.92
CA ASN A 61 8.38 -2.86 4.26
C ASN A 61 7.72 -3.78 3.21
N TYR A 62 8.27 -3.77 1.98
CA TYR A 62 7.64 -4.52 0.88
C TYR A 62 7.75 -6.04 1.04
N LYS A 63 8.75 -6.54 1.79
CA LYS A 63 8.93 -7.97 2.02
C LYS A 63 8.18 -8.47 3.24
N THR A 64 8.32 -7.76 4.36
CA THR A 64 7.84 -8.23 5.66
C THR A 64 6.52 -7.63 6.07
N GLY A 65 6.14 -6.49 5.50
CA GLY A 65 4.99 -5.72 5.93
C GLY A 65 5.24 -4.93 7.21
N ASP A 66 6.47 -4.89 7.72
CA ASP A 66 6.79 -4.14 8.93
C ASP A 66 6.43 -2.68 8.79
N CYS A 67 5.92 -2.10 9.87
CA CYS A 67 5.50 -0.70 9.92
C CYS A 67 6.71 0.22 9.88
N LEU A 68 6.66 1.24 9.02
CA LEU A 68 7.71 2.22 8.84
C LEU A 68 7.09 3.62 8.83
N GLY A 69 7.93 4.63 9.06
CA GLY A 69 7.46 6.01 9.07
C GLY A 69 6.59 6.33 10.26
N ALA A 70 5.74 7.34 10.14
CA ALA A 70 4.87 7.80 11.22
C ALA A 70 3.78 6.78 11.53
N ASN A 71 3.49 6.57 12.82
CA ASN A 71 2.37 5.73 13.24
C ASN A 71 1.08 6.54 13.36
N ASN A 72 -0.06 5.86 13.48
CA ASN A 72 -1.39 6.49 13.54
C ASN A 72 -1.61 7.46 12.36
N PHE A 73 -1.17 7.05 11.18
CA PHE A 73 -1.19 7.89 9.99
C PHE A 73 -2.61 7.98 9.42
N SER A 74 -3.22 9.15 9.51
CA SER A 74 -4.62 9.35 9.13
C SER A 74 -4.90 9.08 7.65
N TRP A 75 -3.95 9.32 6.78
CA TRP A 75 -4.11 9.06 5.34
C TRP A 75 -4.35 7.56 5.09
N SER A 76 -3.53 6.70 5.70
CA SER A 76 -3.71 5.24 5.58
C SER A 76 -5.05 4.82 6.17
N ALA A 77 -5.47 5.40 7.29
CA ALA A 77 -6.76 5.10 7.89
C ALA A 77 -7.93 5.51 6.99
N ALA A 78 -7.85 6.68 6.37
CA ALA A 78 -8.90 7.16 5.47
C ALA A 78 -9.03 6.26 4.25
N LEU A 79 -7.92 5.84 3.66
CA LEU A 79 -7.92 4.96 2.49
C LEU A 79 -8.39 3.55 2.85
N TYR A 80 -8.09 3.08 4.05
CA TYR A 80 -8.62 1.81 4.55
C TYR A 80 -10.14 1.84 4.57
N LEU A 81 -10.73 2.90 5.12
CA LEU A 81 -12.19 3.03 5.16
C LEU A 81 -12.80 3.06 3.75
N ASP A 82 -12.18 3.77 2.83
CA ASP A 82 -12.66 3.79 1.45
C ASP A 82 -12.64 2.41 0.82
N LEU A 83 -11.53 1.68 0.95
CA LEU A 83 -11.42 0.33 0.41
C LEU A 83 -12.41 -0.63 1.04
N LYS A 84 -12.65 -0.51 2.35
CA LYS A 84 -13.50 -1.42 3.09
C LYS A 84 -14.98 -1.18 2.84
N LEU A 85 -15.40 0.08 2.77
CA LEU A 85 -16.82 0.44 2.75
C LEU A 85 -17.38 0.75 1.37
N ASN A 86 -16.56 1.29 0.46
CA ASN A 86 -17.07 1.80 -0.82
C ASN A 86 -16.74 0.89 -2.01
N ASN A 87 -16.06 -0.19 -1.76
CA ASN A 87 -15.69 -1.14 -2.82
C ASN A 87 -15.89 -2.59 -2.34
#